data_81dc37d845bab1d30c6978a0404c4c0a
#
_entry.id   81dc37d845bab1d30c6978a0404c4c0a
#
_cell.length_a   1.000
_cell.length_b   1.000
_cell.length_c   1.000
_cell.angle_alpha   90.00
_cell.angle_beta   90.00
_cell.angle_gamma   90.00
#
_symmetry.space_group_name_H-M   'P 1'
#
loop_
_entity.id
_entity.type
_entity.pdbx_description
1 polymer ?
#
loop_
_entity_poly.entity_id
_entity_poly.type
_entity_poly.pdbx_seq_one_letter_code
_entity_poly.pdbx_strand_id
1 'polypeptide(L)'
;MILTPEMKTWYGMIATVGTIGRYSKMPGTLGAIAGTVLWLLFGGIPLWTIAAVAAVGCYAADKYEKAADREDPGEVVIDEVVGVWISSWGFDLTYAVVALFLFRIVDITKPFPVKEFERLPGGVGIMADDIAGGVMVNLLLHFIHWLLFAGGLTMILGVIGK
;
A
#
# COMPACT_ATOMS: atom_id res chain seq x y z
N MET A 1 27.20 -4.62 1.57
CA MET A 1 26.05 -4.54 0.63
C MET A 1 26.20 -3.23 -0.14
N ILE A 2 26.34 -3.30 -1.46
CA ILE A 2 26.62 -2.11 -2.29
C ILE A 2 25.29 -1.56 -2.80
N LEU A 3 25.02 -0.27 -2.53
CA LEU A 3 23.88 0.44 -3.12
C LEU A 3 24.16 0.67 -4.61
N THR A 4 23.16 0.40 -5.44
CA THR A 4 23.28 0.69 -6.88
C THR A 4 23.29 2.21 -7.12
N PRO A 5 23.85 2.69 -8.25
CA PRO A 5 23.87 4.12 -8.55
C PRO A 5 22.48 4.75 -8.53
N GLU A 6 21.48 4.04 -9.04
CA GLU A 6 20.08 4.50 -9.13
C GLU A 6 19.49 4.76 -7.74
N MET A 7 19.80 3.93 -6.75
CA MET A 7 19.34 4.11 -5.36
C MET A 7 19.88 5.37 -4.70
N LYS A 8 21.03 5.89 -5.14
CA LYS A 8 21.66 7.09 -4.59
C LYS A 8 21.06 8.37 -5.15
N THR A 9 20.21 8.27 -6.15
CA THR A 9 19.49 9.41 -6.71
C THR A 9 18.33 9.83 -5.80
N TRP A 10 17.85 11.05 -5.94
CA TRP A 10 16.70 11.54 -5.16
C TRP A 10 15.44 10.68 -5.42
N TYR A 11 15.19 10.29 -6.67
CA TYR A 11 14.06 9.42 -7.01
C TYR A 11 14.25 7.99 -6.47
N GLY A 12 15.48 7.47 -6.51
CA GLY A 12 15.80 6.17 -5.91
C GLY A 12 15.58 6.15 -4.40
N MET A 13 15.97 7.21 -3.70
CA MET A 13 15.72 7.35 -2.25
C MET A 13 14.22 7.38 -1.93
N ILE A 14 13.40 8.01 -2.77
CA ILE A 14 11.95 8.04 -2.59
C ILE A 14 11.35 6.67 -2.93
N ALA A 15 11.63 6.11 -4.11
CA ALA A 15 11.08 4.85 -4.57
C ALA A 15 11.39 3.69 -3.61
N THR A 16 12.61 3.64 -3.07
CA THR A 16 13.05 2.58 -2.16
C THR A 16 12.86 2.91 -0.68
N VAL A 17 12.19 4.02 -0.38
CA VAL A 17 11.95 4.53 0.99
C VAL A 17 13.24 4.56 1.81
N GLY A 18 14.21 5.36 1.35
CA GLY A 18 15.51 5.47 2.01
C GLY A 18 16.35 4.20 1.94
N THR A 19 16.22 3.42 0.86
CA THR A 19 16.89 2.14 0.62
C THR A 19 16.37 0.94 1.45
N ILE A 20 15.27 1.10 2.19
CA ILE A 20 14.67 0.02 3.01
C ILE A 20 14.36 -1.21 2.15
N GLY A 21 13.82 -1.04 0.93
CA GLY A 21 13.53 -2.14 0.02
C GLY A 21 14.71 -3.06 -0.31
N ARG A 22 15.96 -2.59 -0.09
CA ARG A 22 17.17 -3.38 -0.34
C ARG A 22 17.59 -4.30 0.80
N TYR A 23 17.09 -4.07 2.02
CA TYR A 23 17.56 -4.78 3.22
C TYR A 23 16.89 -6.11 3.48
N SER A 24 15.91 -6.53 2.68
CA SER A 24 15.14 -7.76 2.89
C SER A 24 15.07 -8.63 1.65
N LYS A 25 14.83 -9.93 1.87
CA LYS A 25 14.38 -10.87 0.83
C LYS A 25 12.89 -10.71 0.51
N MET A 26 12.18 -9.93 1.33
CA MET A 26 10.76 -9.59 1.19
C MET A 26 10.61 -8.06 1.27
N PRO A 27 11.08 -7.32 0.25
CA PRO A 27 11.14 -5.85 0.31
C PRO A 27 9.77 -5.22 0.51
N GLY A 28 8.75 -5.67 -0.19
CA GLY A 28 7.39 -5.15 -0.05
C GLY A 28 6.81 -5.31 1.36
N THR A 29 7.09 -6.43 2.04
CA THR A 29 6.70 -6.59 3.45
C THR A 29 7.39 -5.55 4.34
N LEU A 30 8.66 -5.25 4.07
CA LEU A 30 9.39 -4.20 4.79
C LEU A 30 8.83 -2.80 4.48
N GLY A 31 8.45 -2.53 3.23
CA GLY A 31 7.78 -1.30 2.81
C GLY A 31 6.46 -1.10 3.55
N ALA A 32 5.61 -2.12 3.55
CA ALA A 32 4.33 -2.09 4.26
C ALA A 32 4.49 -1.92 5.79
N ILE A 33 5.48 -2.58 6.41
CA ILE A 33 5.82 -2.39 7.83
C ILE A 33 6.28 -0.95 8.07
N ALA A 34 7.18 -0.42 7.23
CA ALA A 34 7.66 0.95 7.35
C ALA A 34 6.50 1.96 7.24
N GLY A 35 5.59 1.76 6.28
CA GLY A 35 4.36 2.55 6.14
C GLY A 35 3.49 2.49 7.39
N THR A 36 3.28 1.30 7.94
CA THR A 36 2.50 1.13 9.19
C THR A 36 3.17 1.81 10.37
N VAL A 37 4.48 1.71 10.52
CA VAL A 37 5.23 2.40 11.59
C VAL A 37 5.07 3.91 11.45
N LEU A 38 5.20 4.46 10.25
CA LEU A 38 4.97 5.90 10.03
C LEU A 38 3.52 6.29 10.37
N TRP A 39 2.53 5.48 9.97
CA TRP A 39 1.13 5.70 10.34
C TRP A 39 0.94 5.80 11.86
N LEU A 40 1.52 4.87 12.61
CA LEU A 40 1.44 4.85 14.07
C LEU A 40 2.16 6.03 14.73
N LEU A 41 3.35 6.39 14.24
CA LEU A 41 4.15 7.49 14.77
C LEU A 41 3.47 8.85 14.60
N PHE A 42 2.78 9.07 13.47
CA PHE A 42 2.10 10.33 13.17
C PHE A 42 0.63 10.36 13.62
N GLY A 43 0.11 9.28 14.21
CA GLY A 43 -1.28 9.21 14.63
C GLY A 43 -2.27 9.19 13.46
N GLY A 44 -1.85 8.63 12.32
CA GLY A 44 -2.58 8.63 11.05
C GLY A 44 -2.02 9.62 10.03
N ILE A 45 -2.29 9.38 8.76
CA ILE A 45 -1.80 10.19 7.63
C ILE A 45 -3.00 10.82 6.91
N PRO A 46 -3.05 12.15 6.74
CA PRO A 46 -4.13 12.81 6.02
C PRO A 46 -4.20 12.39 4.56
N LEU A 47 -5.41 12.29 3.98
CA LEU A 47 -5.62 11.83 2.61
C LEU A 47 -4.84 12.67 1.57
N TRP A 48 -4.73 13.97 1.78
CA TRP A 48 -3.94 14.83 0.88
C TRP A 48 -2.44 14.50 0.90
N THR A 49 -1.90 14.07 2.05
CA THR A 49 -0.51 13.60 2.16
C THR A 49 -0.35 12.27 1.41
N ILE A 50 -1.29 11.33 1.58
CA ILE A 50 -1.30 10.06 0.85
C ILE A 50 -1.30 10.33 -0.65
N ALA A 51 -2.19 11.20 -1.13
CA ALA A 51 -2.27 11.57 -2.54
C ALA A 51 -0.98 12.24 -3.06
N ALA A 52 -0.38 13.13 -2.28
CA ALA A 52 0.88 13.79 -2.65
C ALA A 52 2.04 12.77 -2.73
N VAL A 53 2.15 11.87 -1.74
CA VAL A 53 3.19 10.82 -1.73
C VAL A 53 2.96 9.82 -2.86
N ALA A 54 1.71 9.45 -3.17
CA ALA A 54 1.39 8.60 -4.31
C ALA A 54 1.82 9.24 -5.65
N ALA A 55 1.55 10.53 -5.85
CA ALA A 55 1.95 11.23 -7.08
C ALA A 55 3.48 11.33 -7.22
N VAL A 56 4.17 11.70 -6.14
CA VAL A 56 5.64 11.78 -6.13
C VAL A 56 6.26 10.39 -6.23
N GLY A 57 5.69 9.39 -5.56
CA GLY A 57 6.09 7.98 -5.62
C GLY A 57 5.98 7.41 -7.02
N CYS A 58 4.86 7.65 -7.70
CA CYS A 58 4.63 7.24 -9.09
C CYS A 58 5.73 7.80 -10.03
N TYR A 59 6.02 9.10 -9.92
CA TYR A 59 7.08 9.72 -10.69
C TYR A 59 8.47 9.16 -10.36
N ALA A 60 8.75 8.95 -9.07
CA ALA A 60 10.03 8.42 -8.61
C ALA A 60 10.23 6.95 -9.05
N ALA A 61 9.19 6.12 -8.94
CA ALA A 61 9.19 4.72 -9.39
C ALA A 61 9.42 4.61 -10.89
N ASP A 62 8.73 5.43 -11.71
CA ASP A 62 8.93 5.48 -13.16
C ASP A 62 10.38 5.85 -13.55
N LYS A 63 10.96 6.84 -12.87
CA LYS A 63 12.36 7.22 -13.08
C LYS A 63 13.33 6.14 -12.64
N TYR A 64 13.03 5.48 -11.53
CA TYR A 64 13.86 4.40 -11.00
C TYR A 64 13.84 3.18 -11.92
N GLU A 65 12.68 2.73 -12.37
CA GLU A 65 12.47 1.63 -13.30
C GLU A 65 13.29 1.83 -14.58
N LYS A 66 13.16 3.03 -15.19
CA LYS A 66 13.92 3.39 -16.40
C LYS A 66 15.43 3.43 -16.18
N ALA A 67 15.88 3.92 -15.04
CA ALA A 67 17.31 3.98 -14.72
C ALA A 67 17.90 2.60 -14.38
N ALA A 68 17.10 1.71 -13.79
CA ALA A 68 17.49 0.35 -13.46
C ALA A 68 17.42 -0.61 -14.66
N ASP A 69 16.79 -0.19 -15.77
CA ASP A 69 16.53 -1.00 -16.97
C ASP A 69 15.86 -2.35 -16.62
N ARG A 70 14.88 -2.31 -15.73
CA ARG A 70 14.12 -3.47 -15.25
C ARG A 70 12.68 -3.07 -14.98
N GLU A 71 11.73 -3.87 -15.47
CA GLU A 71 10.32 -3.73 -15.11
C GLU A 71 10.11 -4.07 -13.63
N ASP A 72 9.32 -3.26 -12.95
CA ASP A 72 8.93 -3.41 -11.56
C ASP A 72 10.10 -3.88 -10.64
N PRO A 73 11.10 -3.02 -10.40
CA PRO A 73 12.24 -3.42 -9.58
C PRO A 73 11.81 -3.67 -8.14
N GLY A 74 11.92 -4.91 -7.67
CA GLY A 74 11.40 -5.34 -6.37
C GLY A 74 11.96 -4.62 -5.13
N GLU A 75 12.91 -3.70 -5.27
CA GLU A 75 13.38 -2.81 -4.21
C GLU A 75 12.60 -1.48 -4.15
N VAL A 76 11.75 -1.19 -5.12
CA VAL A 76 10.74 -0.13 -5.03
C VAL A 76 9.71 -0.60 -4.01
N VAL A 77 9.39 0.23 -3.03
CA VAL A 77 8.50 -0.12 -1.90
C VAL A 77 7.66 1.07 -1.43
N ILE A 78 7.67 2.16 -2.19
CA ILE A 78 6.84 3.36 -1.90
C ILE A 78 5.36 3.09 -2.15
N ASP A 79 5.03 2.21 -3.08
CA ASP A 79 3.72 1.69 -3.42
C ASP A 79 3.09 0.97 -2.23
N GLU A 80 3.80 0.07 -1.57
CA GLU A 80 3.34 -0.62 -0.37
C GLU A 80 3.12 0.35 0.81
N VAL A 81 3.96 1.38 0.92
CA VAL A 81 3.75 2.43 1.93
C VAL A 81 2.43 3.15 1.69
N VAL A 82 2.16 3.56 0.45
CA VAL A 82 0.90 4.23 0.07
C VAL A 82 -0.28 3.28 0.21
N GLY A 83 -0.16 2.03 -0.24
CA GLY A 83 -1.20 1.00 -0.16
C GLY A 83 -1.66 0.73 1.27
N VAL A 84 -0.71 0.56 2.22
CA VAL A 84 -1.05 0.33 3.63
C VAL A 84 -1.66 1.58 4.29
N TRP A 85 -1.25 2.80 3.89
CA TRP A 85 -1.87 4.03 4.38
C TRP A 85 -3.32 4.17 3.92
N ILE A 86 -3.60 3.86 2.64
CA ILE A 86 -4.98 3.82 2.11
C ILE A 86 -5.79 2.78 2.87
N SER A 87 -5.23 1.58 3.08
CA SER A 87 -5.90 0.50 3.83
C SER A 87 -6.31 0.93 5.24
N SER A 88 -5.49 1.75 5.90
CA SER A 88 -5.70 2.20 7.29
C SER A 88 -6.54 3.48 7.39
N TRP A 89 -6.80 4.16 6.27
CA TRP A 89 -7.42 5.48 6.30
C TRP A 89 -8.85 5.46 6.83
N GLY A 90 -9.16 6.40 7.74
CA GLY A 90 -10.48 6.50 8.37
C GLY A 90 -10.66 5.60 9.59
N PHE A 91 -9.64 4.86 9.99
CA PHE A 91 -9.67 3.97 11.16
C PHE A 91 -8.74 4.43 12.27
N ASP A 92 -9.04 3.97 13.49
CA ASP A 92 -8.17 4.11 14.65
C ASP A 92 -6.84 3.37 14.43
N LEU A 93 -5.82 3.76 15.20
CA LEU A 93 -4.49 3.14 15.15
C LEU A 93 -4.49 1.63 15.40
N THR A 94 -5.48 1.13 16.14
CA THR A 94 -5.66 -0.31 16.40
C THR A 94 -5.90 -1.12 15.13
N TYR A 95 -6.52 -0.51 14.11
CA TYR A 95 -6.75 -1.16 12.81
C TYR A 95 -5.50 -1.22 11.92
N ALA A 96 -4.47 -0.42 12.19
CA ALA A 96 -3.29 -0.35 11.33
C ALA A 96 -2.58 -1.70 11.17
N VAL A 97 -2.52 -2.51 12.23
CA VAL A 97 -1.92 -3.85 12.19
C VAL A 97 -2.78 -4.81 11.36
N VAL A 98 -4.10 -4.77 11.53
CA VAL A 98 -5.04 -5.59 10.75
C VAL A 98 -4.98 -5.18 9.27
N ALA A 99 -4.97 -3.87 9.00
CA ALA A 99 -4.83 -3.33 7.65
C ALA A 99 -3.53 -3.79 6.98
N LEU A 100 -2.40 -3.77 7.70
CA LEU A 100 -1.13 -4.29 7.21
C LEU A 100 -1.24 -5.75 6.74
N PHE A 101 -1.79 -6.64 7.58
CA PHE A 101 -1.91 -8.05 7.23
C PHE A 101 -2.85 -8.27 6.04
N LEU A 102 -4.01 -7.63 6.03
CA LEU A 102 -4.97 -7.76 4.93
C LEU A 102 -4.41 -7.17 3.64
N PHE A 103 -3.73 -6.02 3.71
CA PHE A 103 -3.08 -5.43 2.57
C PHE A 103 -2.03 -6.38 1.97
N ARG A 104 -1.16 -6.99 2.80
CA ARG A 104 -0.16 -7.94 2.30
C ARG A 104 -0.78 -9.20 1.68
N ILE A 105 -1.92 -9.67 2.19
CA ILE A 105 -2.65 -10.78 1.57
C ILE A 105 -3.14 -10.37 0.18
N VAL A 106 -3.79 -9.21 0.05
CA VAL A 106 -4.33 -8.71 -1.22
C VAL A 106 -3.22 -8.44 -2.23
N ASP A 107 -2.14 -7.79 -1.82
CA ASP A 107 -1.00 -7.47 -2.65
C ASP A 107 -0.28 -8.74 -3.18
N ILE A 108 -0.07 -9.77 -2.35
CA ILE A 108 0.56 -11.02 -2.78
C ILE A 108 -0.38 -11.85 -3.67
N THR A 109 -1.68 -11.89 -3.37
CA THR A 109 -2.65 -12.73 -4.09
C THR A 109 -3.21 -12.05 -5.34
N LYS A 110 -3.12 -10.72 -5.40
CA LYS A 110 -3.60 -9.86 -6.49
C LYS A 110 -4.98 -10.28 -7.04
N PRO A 111 -6.03 -10.31 -6.18
CA PRO A 111 -7.37 -10.67 -6.63
C PRO A 111 -7.89 -9.67 -7.66
N PHE A 112 -8.84 -10.10 -8.50
CA PHE A 112 -9.54 -9.15 -9.37
C PHE A 112 -10.24 -8.05 -8.56
N PRO A 113 -10.13 -6.76 -8.93
CA PRO A 113 -9.49 -6.20 -10.11
C PRO A 113 -8.01 -5.78 -9.93
N VAL A 114 -7.38 -6.00 -8.77
CA VAL A 114 -6.02 -5.53 -8.44
C VAL A 114 -5.01 -5.93 -9.51
N LYS A 115 -5.03 -7.19 -9.94
CA LYS A 115 -4.14 -7.72 -10.98
C LYS A 115 -4.20 -6.98 -12.33
N GLU A 116 -5.33 -6.35 -12.65
CA GLU A 116 -5.47 -5.63 -13.92
C GLU A 116 -4.70 -4.30 -13.91
N PHE A 117 -4.53 -3.70 -12.73
CA PHE A 117 -3.79 -2.46 -12.55
C PHE A 117 -2.27 -2.64 -12.69
N GLU A 118 -1.74 -3.80 -12.33
CA GLU A 118 -0.33 -4.17 -12.52
C GLU A 118 0.11 -4.11 -14.01
N ARG A 119 -0.84 -4.26 -14.95
CA ARG A 119 -0.56 -4.21 -16.39
C ARG A 119 -0.31 -2.80 -16.93
N LEU A 120 -0.53 -1.78 -16.13
CA LEU A 120 -0.26 -0.41 -16.54
C LEU A 120 1.26 -0.17 -16.61
N PRO A 121 1.75 0.64 -17.56
CA PRO A 121 3.18 0.80 -17.76
C PRO A 121 3.82 1.71 -16.70
N GLY A 122 5.08 1.42 -16.39
CA GLY A 122 5.97 2.28 -15.62
C GLY A 122 5.49 2.49 -14.19
N GLY A 123 5.87 3.61 -13.60
CA GLY A 123 5.50 3.96 -12.23
C GLY A 123 3.99 4.00 -11.95
N VAL A 124 3.15 4.12 -12.99
CA VAL A 124 1.69 4.03 -12.83
C VAL A 124 1.28 2.60 -12.51
N GLY A 125 1.83 1.60 -13.19
CA GLY A 125 1.59 0.18 -12.92
C GLY A 125 2.04 -0.20 -11.52
N ILE A 126 3.28 0.17 -11.17
CA ILE A 126 3.89 -0.09 -9.85
C ILE A 126 3.01 0.44 -8.70
N MET A 127 2.42 1.64 -8.87
CA MET A 127 1.61 2.25 -7.81
C MET A 127 0.14 1.82 -7.82
N ALA A 128 -0.43 1.54 -9.00
CA ALA A 128 -1.87 1.42 -9.16
C ALA A 128 -2.45 0.14 -8.57
N ASP A 129 -1.73 -0.96 -8.63
CA ASP A 129 -2.17 -2.23 -8.03
C ASP A 129 -2.20 -2.13 -6.51
N ASP A 130 -1.20 -1.52 -5.88
CA ASP A 130 -1.16 -1.31 -4.44
C ASP A 130 -2.19 -0.28 -3.95
N ILE A 131 -2.43 0.77 -4.74
CA ILE A 131 -3.54 1.70 -4.47
C ILE A 131 -4.88 0.96 -4.54
N ALA A 132 -5.10 0.15 -5.58
CA ALA A 132 -6.32 -0.63 -5.72
C ALA A 132 -6.48 -1.68 -4.61
N GLY A 133 -5.40 -2.36 -4.24
CA GLY A 133 -5.33 -3.27 -3.10
C GLY A 133 -5.66 -2.58 -1.79
N GLY A 134 -5.07 -1.40 -1.56
CA GLY A 134 -5.33 -0.57 -0.38
C GLY A 134 -6.79 -0.13 -0.28
N VAL A 135 -7.40 0.31 -1.39
CA VAL A 135 -8.83 0.67 -1.45
C VAL A 135 -9.70 -0.54 -1.17
N MET A 136 -9.39 -1.70 -1.76
CA MET A 136 -10.14 -2.94 -1.50
C MET A 136 -10.11 -3.33 -0.02
N VAL A 137 -8.96 -3.27 0.62
CA VAL A 137 -8.80 -3.57 2.06
C VAL A 137 -9.55 -2.54 2.91
N ASN A 138 -9.44 -1.26 2.58
CA ASN A 138 -10.14 -0.20 3.29
C ASN A 138 -11.66 -0.41 3.26
N LEU A 139 -12.23 -0.68 2.08
CA LEU A 139 -13.65 -0.97 1.93
C LEU A 139 -14.07 -2.23 2.70
N LEU A 140 -13.26 -3.27 2.67
CA LEU A 140 -13.50 -4.50 3.43
C LEU A 140 -13.52 -4.23 4.95
N LEU A 141 -12.58 -3.46 5.45
CA LEU A 141 -12.51 -3.10 6.86
C LEU A 141 -13.72 -2.25 7.28
N HIS A 142 -14.15 -1.28 6.45
CA HIS A 142 -15.36 -0.51 6.70
C HIS A 142 -16.61 -1.38 6.73
N PHE A 143 -16.73 -2.34 5.82
CA PHE A 143 -17.83 -3.30 5.79
C PHE A 143 -17.84 -4.18 7.05
N ILE A 144 -16.69 -4.72 7.46
CA ILE A 144 -16.57 -5.53 8.68
C ILE A 144 -16.90 -4.68 9.91
N HIS A 145 -16.40 -3.46 10.00
CA HIS A 145 -16.68 -2.55 11.10
C HIS A 145 -18.18 -2.24 11.20
N TRP A 146 -18.81 -1.91 10.08
CA TRP A 146 -20.27 -1.70 10.03
C TRP A 146 -21.04 -2.95 10.46
N LEU A 147 -20.67 -4.12 9.98
CA LEU A 147 -21.34 -5.38 10.34
C LEU A 147 -21.28 -5.66 11.85
N LEU A 148 -20.14 -5.42 12.48
CA LEU A 148 -19.91 -5.76 13.88
C LEU A 148 -20.42 -4.70 14.85
N PHE A 149 -20.29 -3.41 14.53
CA PHE A 149 -20.46 -2.33 15.50
C PHE A 149 -21.64 -1.39 15.19
N ALA A 150 -22.07 -1.25 13.95
CA ALA A 150 -23.19 -0.37 13.58
C ALA A 150 -24.56 -1.07 13.49
N GLY A 151 -24.70 -2.23 14.11
CA GLY A 151 -25.96 -3.00 14.09
C GLY A 151 -26.24 -3.72 12.76
N GLY A 152 -25.25 -3.77 11.85
CA GLY A 152 -25.40 -4.42 10.55
C GLY A 152 -25.78 -5.89 10.68
N LEU A 153 -25.22 -6.62 11.66
CA LEU A 153 -25.55 -8.02 11.91
C LEU A 153 -27.03 -8.20 12.33
N THR A 154 -27.54 -7.35 13.23
CA THR A 154 -28.94 -7.39 13.66
C THR A 154 -29.89 -7.09 12.51
N MET A 155 -29.53 -6.15 11.63
CA MET A 155 -30.32 -5.83 10.46
C MET A 155 -30.38 -7.00 9.46
N ILE A 156 -29.25 -7.65 9.18
CA ILE A 156 -29.18 -8.81 8.29
C ILE A 156 -29.99 -9.99 8.85
N LEU A 157 -29.79 -10.32 10.13
CA LEU A 157 -30.53 -11.41 10.77
C LEU A 157 -32.03 -11.14 10.86
N GLY A 158 -32.45 -9.88 11.06
CA GLY A 158 -33.86 -9.49 11.05
C GLY A 158 -34.53 -9.60 9.68
N VAL A 159 -33.78 -9.54 8.59
CA VAL A 159 -34.28 -9.75 7.21
C VAL A 159 -34.38 -11.24 6.88
N ILE A 160 -33.45 -12.07 7.32
CA ILE A 160 -33.45 -13.53 7.05
C ILE A 160 -34.49 -14.26 7.92
N GLY A 161 -34.85 -13.70 9.08
CA GLY A 161 -35.84 -14.29 10.00
C GLY A 161 -37.31 -13.97 9.69
N LYS A 162 -37.59 -13.33 8.57
CA LYS A 162 -38.94 -13.07 8.04
C LYS A 162 -39.19 -13.91 6.79
#